data_c743146c7b23b641e25fa07651a08929
#
_entry.id   c743146c7b23b641e25fa07651a08929
#
_cell.length_a   1.000
_cell.length_b   1.000
_cell.length_c   1.000
_cell.angle_alpha   90.00
_cell.angle_beta   90.00
_cell.angle_gamma   90.00
#
_symmetry.space_group_name_H-M   'P 1'
#
loop_
_entity.id
_entity.type
_entity.pdbx_description
1 polymer ?
#
loop_
_entity_poly.entity_id
_entity_poly.type
_entity_poly.pdbx_seq_one_letter_code
_entity_poly.pdbx_strand_id
1 'polypeptide(L)'
;KTTEVYEVRKYKKRTVVEVTYSEEDNGFRILFDYMSGANKGFKEVKMDAPFTHSKKIDMTVPVTQSTSDGKMSMRFFLPRKYSKHNSPVPINERISIIDLPIGYFAVISYSGFSSDDNFEKHYTKLKTALDKDGIVINGPPIKASYNSPFTLPFLRRNEAMYPLKLN
;
A
#
# COMPACT_ATOMS: atom_id res chain seq x y z
N LYS A 1 -4.19 21.10 -3.26
CA LYS A 1 -4.67 21.94 -2.15
C LYS A 1 -3.90 21.52 -0.90
N THR A 2 -3.32 22.47 -0.19
CA THR A 2 -2.66 22.25 1.11
C THR A 2 -3.37 23.11 2.13
N THR A 3 -3.67 22.55 3.28
CA THR A 3 -4.23 23.23 4.45
C THR A 3 -3.25 23.14 5.62
N GLU A 4 -3.56 23.71 6.77
CA GLU A 4 -2.76 23.54 7.99
C GLU A 4 -2.80 22.11 8.56
N VAL A 5 -3.82 21.31 8.21
CA VAL A 5 -4.05 19.96 8.75
C VAL A 5 -3.66 18.87 7.77
N TYR A 6 -3.96 19.04 6.48
CA TYR A 6 -3.76 18.01 5.47
C TYR A 6 -3.43 18.60 4.10
N GLU A 7 -2.92 17.77 3.22
CA GLU A 7 -2.74 18.08 1.80
C GLU A 7 -3.53 17.10 0.91
N VAL A 8 -3.99 17.59 -0.24
CA VAL A 8 -4.59 16.74 -1.28
C VAL A 8 -3.54 16.43 -2.33
N ARG A 9 -3.27 15.15 -2.51
CA ARG A 9 -2.30 14.64 -3.49
C ARG A 9 -2.98 13.88 -4.59
N LYS A 10 -2.49 14.04 -5.82
CA LYS A 10 -2.85 13.20 -6.98
C LYS A 10 -1.78 12.14 -7.17
N TYR A 11 -2.16 10.89 -7.07
CA TYR A 11 -1.28 9.76 -7.35
C TYR A 11 -1.53 9.21 -8.75
N LYS A 12 -0.44 8.95 -9.48
CA LYS A 12 -0.48 8.30 -10.80
C LYS A 12 -0.80 6.81 -10.65
N LYS A 13 -1.23 6.18 -11.75
CA LYS A 13 -1.39 4.73 -11.82
C LYS A 13 -0.13 4.01 -11.30
N ARG A 14 -0.32 3.00 -10.45
CA ARG A 14 0.74 2.19 -9.86
C ARG A 14 0.29 0.74 -9.75
N THR A 15 1.21 -0.17 -9.97
CA THR A 15 0.99 -1.60 -9.75
C THR A 15 1.41 -1.97 -8.33
N VAL A 16 0.58 -2.75 -7.67
CA VAL A 16 0.81 -3.25 -6.31
C VAL A 16 0.62 -4.75 -6.26
N VAL A 17 1.25 -5.38 -5.28
CA VAL A 17 0.84 -6.69 -4.78
C VAL A 17 0.04 -6.49 -3.52
N GLU A 18 -1.09 -7.18 -3.43
CA GLU A 18 -2.03 -7.08 -2.32
C GLU A 18 -2.28 -8.45 -1.71
N VAL A 19 -2.40 -8.48 -0.40
CA VAL A 19 -2.92 -9.63 0.33
C VAL A 19 -4.02 -9.19 1.27
N THR A 20 -5.12 -9.96 1.32
CA THR A 20 -6.13 -9.85 2.37
C THR A 20 -5.77 -10.86 3.46
N TYR A 21 -5.81 -10.43 4.73
CA TYR A 21 -5.37 -11.22 5.87
C TYR A 21 -6.20 -10.92 7.11
N SER A 22 -6.14 -11.81 8.11
CA SER A 22 -6.76 -11.66 9.43
C SER A 22 -5.72 -11.25 10.47
N GLU A 23 -6.16 -10.96 11.70
CA GLU A 23 -5.26 -10.60 12.81
C GLU A 23 -4.25 -11.71 13.15
N GLU A 24 -4.60 -12.97 12.91
CA GLU A 24 -3.73 -14.12 13.15
C GLU A 24 -2.64 -14.29 12.08
N ASP A 25 -2.80 -13.64 10.93
CA ASP A 25 -1.91 -13.71 9.77
C ASP A 25 -0.85 -12.60 9.79
N ASN A 26 0.31 -12.88 9.23
CA ASN A 26 1.31 -11.87 8.97
C ASN A 26 1.31 -11.44 7.49
N GLY A 27 0.44 -10.49 7.15
CA GLY A 27 0.32 -9.97 5.78
C GLY A 27 1.63 -9.41 5.22
N PHE A 28 2.45 -8.77 6.09
CA PHE A 28 3.76 -8.27 5.69
C PHE A 28 4.69 -9.39 5.23
N ARG A 29 4.76 -10.49 5.99
CA ARG A 29 5.62 -11.63 5.65
C ARG A 29 5.22 -12.26 4.32
N ILE A 30 3.92 -12.43 4.09
CA ILE A 30 3.41 -12.99 2.83
C ILE A 30 3.88 -12.17 1.61
N LEU A 31 3.75 -10.85 1.67
CA LEU A 31 4.18 -9.96 0.59
C LEU A 31 5.71 -9.84 0.51
N PHE A 32 6.40 -9.88 1.64
CA PHE A 32 7.86 -9.85 1.69
C PHE A 32 8.47 -11.10 1.04
N ASP A 33 7.90 -12.28 1.30
CA ASP A 33 8.35 -13.54 0.69
C ASP A 33 8.19 -13.48 -0.84
N TYR A 34 7.08 -12.94 -1.34
CA TYR A 34 6.90 -12.69 -2.79
C TYR A 34 7.99 -11.78 -3.36
N MET A 35 8.27 -10.64 -2.70
CA MET A 35 9.31 -9.72 -3.15
C MET A 35 10.71 -10.33 -3.09
N SER A 36 10.93 -11.24 -2.16
CA SER A 36 12.21 -11.94 -1.94
C SER A 36 12.44 -13.10 -2.88
N GLY A 37 11.45 -13.47 -3.71
CA GLY A 37 11.61 -14.52 -4.73
C GLY A 37 10.61 -15.68 -4.63
N ALA A 38 9.66 -15.67 -3.69
CA ALA A 38 8.57 -16.64 -3.67
C ALA A 38 7.56 -16.36 -4.82
N ASN A 39 8.07 -16.35 -6.04
CA ASN A 39 7.32 -16.07 -7.26
C ASN A 39 7.88 -16.91 -8.43
N LYS A 40 7.07 -17.05 -9.47
CA LYS A 40 7.50 -17.62 -10.75
C LYS A 40 7.85 -16.46 -11.67
N GLY A 41 9.04 -16.47 -12.26
CA GLY A 41 9.44 -15.46 -13.22
C GLY A 41 8.42 -15.32 -14.35
N PHE A 42 8.32 -14.12 -14.94
CA PHE A 42 7.42 -13.86 -16.05
C PHE A 42 7.74 -14.82 -17.20
N LYS A 43 6.70 -15.50 -17.69
CA LYS A 43 6.79 -16.38 -18.85
C LYS A 43 6.77 -15.48 -20.09
N GLU A 44 7.93 -15.00 -20.55
CA GLU A 44 8.03 -14.62 -21.96
C GLU A 44 7.71 -15.84 -22.80
N VAL A 45 6.70 -15.73 -23.63
CA VAL A 45 6.27 -16.77 -24.57
C VAL A 45 7.37 -16.94 -25.61
N LYS A 46 8.40 -17.69 -25.29
CA LYS A 46 9.18 -18.47 -26.26
C LYS A 46 9.13 -19.91 -25.79
N MET A 47 8.39 -20.70 -26.54
CA MET A 47 8.34 -22.15 -26.40
C MET A 47 9.76 -22.68 -26.55
N ASP A 48 10.34 -23.12 -25.45
CA ASP A 48 11.32 -24.21 -25.35
C ASP A 48 12.02 -24.11 -23.98
N ALA A 49 11.45 -24.79 -23.04
CA ALA A 49 11.95 -25.13 -21.70
C ALA A 49 11.24 -24.50 -20.49
N PRO A 50 10.94 -25.31 -19.45
CA PRO A 50 10.30 -24.83 -18.22
C PRO A 50 11.32 -24.24 -17.25
N PHE A 51 11.66 -22.96 -17.41
CA PHE A 51 12.51 -22.27 -16.45
C PHE A 51 11.68 -21.35 -15.57
N THR A 52 11.34 -21.83 -14.40
CA THR A 52 10.79 -21.03 -13.30
C THR A 52 11.93 -20.43 -12.49
N HIS A 53 12.55 -19.36 -12.98
CA HIS A 53 13.47 -18.60 -12.14
C HIS A 53 12.69 -17.66 -11.23
N SER A 54 12.80 -17.87 -9.93
CA SER A 54 12.34 -16.90 -8.94
C SER A 54 13.09 -15.57 -9.14
N LYS A 55 12.40 -14.45 -8.96
CA LYS A 55 12.94 -13.11 -9.16
C LYS A 55 12.82 -12.28 -7.90
N LYS A 56 13.96 -11.83 -7.37
CA LYS A 56 13.97 -10.83 -6.32
C LYS A 56 13.50 -9.48 -6.87
N ILE A 57 12.58 -8.84 -6.16
CA ILE A 57 12.01 -7.54 -6.51
C ILE A 57 12.40 -6.55 -5.42
N ASP A 58 12.91 -5.39 -5.84
CA ASP A 58 13.30 -4.35 -4.88
C ASP A 58 12.07 -3.80 -4.15
N MET A 59 12.17 -3.71 -2.82
CA MET A 59 11.14 -3.11 -2.00
C MET A 59 11.03 -1.62 -2.31
N THR A 60 9.82 -1.15 -2.51
CA THR A 60 9.52 0.30 -2.64
C THR A 60 8.67 0.78 -1.49
N VAL A 61 8.67 2.06 -1.25
CA VAL A 61 7.84 2.70 -0.22
C VAL A 61 6.67 3.46 -0.86
N PRO A 62 5.57 3.60 -0.17
CA PRO A 62 5.23 3.09 1.16
C PRO A 62 4.71 1.64 1.16
N VAL A 63 4.64 1.03 2.35
CA VAL A 63 3.74 -0.10 2.63
C VAL A 63 2.42 0.49 3.08
N THR A 64 1.30 0.04 2.50
CA THR A 64 -0.03 0.53 2.89
C THR A 64 -0.91 -0.57 3.46
N GLN A 65 -1.71 -0.21 4.44
CA GLN A 65 -2.69 -1.07 5.09
C GLN A 65 -4.04 -0.35 5.14
N SER A 66 -5.12 -1.10 4.99
CA SER A 66 -6.48 -0.62 5.20
C SER A 66 -7.37 -1.74 5.73
N THR A 67 -8.41 -1.39 6.46
CA THR A 67 -9.42 -2.33 6.96
C THR A 67 -10.77 -1.94 6.38
N SER A 68 -11.47 -2.90 5.78
CA SER A 68 -12.83 -2.74 5.29
C SER A 68 -13.61 -4.01 5.60
N ASP A 69 -14.80 -3.85 6.16
CA ASP A 69 -15.71 -4.95 6.50
C ASP A 69 -15.05 -6.05 7.36
N GLY A 70 -14.22 -5.64 8.32
CA GLY A 70 -13.48 -6.55 9.20
C GLY A 70 -12.33 -7.30 8.54
N LYS A 71 -12.02 -7.03 7.28
CA LYS A 71 -10.89 -7.63 6.55
C LYS A 71 -9.76 -6.62 6.41
N MET A 72 -8.57 -7.03 6.82
CA MET A 72 -7.36 -6.24 6.62
C MET A 72 -6.76 -6.52 5.25
N SER A 73 -6.31 -5.48 4.57
CA SER A 73 -5.53 -5.60 3.34
C SER A 73 -4.20 -4.86 3.48
N MET A 74 -3.16 -5.45 2.92
CA MET A 74 -1.82 -4.85 2.84
C MET A 74 -1.35 -4.81 1.40
N ARG A 75 -0.67 -3.72 1.03
CA ARG A 75 -0.15 -3.52 -0.31
C ARG A 75 1.31 -3.13 -0.28
N PHE A 76 2.10 -3.77 -1.15
CA PHE A 76 3.44 -3.33 -1.50
C PHE A 76 3.42 -2.79 -2.92
N PHE A 77 3.96 -1.60 -3.12
CA PHE A 77 4.07 -1.00 -4.44
C PHE A 77 5.22 -1.64 -5.20
N LEU A 78 4.97 -2.06 -6.43
CA LEU A 78 6.02 -2.59 -7.30
C LEU A 78 6.82 -1.45 -7.94
N PRO A 79 8.11 -1.66 -8.22
CA PRO A 79 8.90 -0.74 -9.04
C PRO A 79 8.20 -0.41 -10.36
N ARG A 80 8.39 0.80 -10.87
CA ARG A 80 7.65 1.32 -12.05
C ARG A 80 7.81 0.49 -13.32
N LYS A 81 8.85 -0.32 -13.41
CA LYS A 81 9.08 -1.26 -14.53
C LYS A 81 8.07 -2.41 -14.58
N TYR A 82 7.34 -2.64 -13.49
CA TYR A 82 6.34 -3.70 -13.41
C TYR A 82 4.93 -3.16 -13.64
N SER A 83 4.14 -3.99 -14.31
CA SER A 83 2.72 -3.84 -14.53
C SER A 83 2.02 -5.16 -14.15
N LYS A 84 0.70 -5.20 -14.12
CA LYS A 84 -0.05 -6.44 -13.89
C LYS A 84 0.34 -7.56 -14.86
N HIS A 85 0.77 -7.21 -16.09
CA HIS A 85 1.04 -8.17 -17.16
C HIS A 85 2.48 -8.68 -17.19
N ASN A 86 3.44 -7.94 -16.61
CA ASN A 86 4.87 -8.31 -16.64
C ASN A 86 5.50 -8.51 -15.25
N SER A 87 4.69 -8.53 -14.20
CA SER A 87 5.14 -8.85 -12.85
C SER A 87 5.32 -10.36 -12.70
N PRO A 88 6.31 -10.82 -11.91
CA PRO A 88 6.43 -12.23 -11.57
C PRO A 88 5.15 -12.78 -10.95
N VAL A 89 4.77 -13.99 -11.33
CA VAL A 89 3.53 -14.62 -10.85
C VAL A 89 3.70 -15.07 -9.40
N PRO A 90 2.82 -14.68 -8.46
CA PRO A 90 2.88 -15.16 -7.09
C PRO A 90 2.73 -16.69 -7.02
N ILE A 91 3.50 -17.34 -6.13
CA ILE A 91 3.28 -18.76 -5.79
C ILE A 91 2.12 -18.87 -4.80
N ASN A 92 2.03 -17.92 -3.87
CA ASN A 92 0.94 -17.86 -2.91
C ASN A 92 -0.30 -17.29 -3.58
N GLU A 93 -1.37 -18.09 -3.69
CA GLU A 93 -2.64 -17.73 -4.33
C GLU A 93 -3.41 -16.60 -3.63
N ARG A 94 -3.07 -16.29 -2.38
CA ARG A 94 -3.64 -15.16 -1.63
C ARG A 94 -3.13 -13.81 -2.10
N ILE A 95 -2.05 -13.77 -2.88
CA ILE A 95 -1.47 -12.53 -3.41
C ILE A 95 -2.10 -12.20 -4.75
N SER A 96 -2.65 -11.00 -4.84
CA SER A 96 -3.18 -10.43 -6.07
C SER A 96 -2.28 -9.32 -6.60
N ILE A 97 -2.04 -9.28 -7.91
CA ILE A 97 -1.37 -8.17 -8.57
C ILE A 97 -2.43 -7.24 -9.14
N ILE A 98 -2.44 -5.99 -8.67
CA ILE A 98 -3.49 -5.02 -8.96
C ILE A 98 -2.88 -3.74 -9.52
N ASP A 99 -3.49 -3.21 -10.58
CA ASP A 99 -3.23 -1.86 -11.06
C ASP A 99 -4.14 -0.87 -10.34
N LEU A 100 -3.59 -0.02 -9.50
CA LEU A 100 -4.32 1.08 -8.88
C LEU A 100 -4.49 2.21 -9.89
N PRO A 101 -5.71 2.71 -10.11
CA PRO A 101 -5.95 3.81 -11.02
C PRO A 101 -5.36 5.12 -10.50
N ILE A 102 -5.39 6.16 -11.32
CA ILE A 102 -5.13 7.53 -10.88
C ILE A 102 -6.16 7.89 -9.82
N GLY A 103 -5.72 8.45 -8.71
CA GLY A 103 -6.60 8.81 -7.60
C GLY A 103 -6.13 10.06 -6.87
N TYR A 104 -7.06 10.69 -6.16
CA TYR A 104 -6.79 11.80 -5.27
C TYR A 104 -6.96 11.34 -3.83
N PHE A 105 -6.07 11.79 -2.97
CA PHE A 105 -6.05 11.40 -1.57
C PHE A 105 -5.81 12.62 -0.70
N ALA A 106 -6.57 12.74 0.37
CA ALA A 106 -6.21 13.62 1.48
C ALA A 106 -5.20 12.90 2.37
N VAL A 107 -4.17 13.59 2.79
CA VAL A 107 -3.03 13.01 3.49
C VAL A 107 -2.63 13.89 4.68
N ILE A 108 -2.47 13.28 5.85
CA ILE A 108 -1.81 13.85 7.00
C ILE A 108 -0.56 13.03 7.31
N SER A 109 0.59 13.70 7.39
CA SER A 109 1.87 13.09 7.74
C SER A 109 2.13 13.23 9.23
N TYR A 110 2.70 12.20 9.85
CA TYR A 110 3.05 12.20 11.27
C TYR A 110 4.27 11.32 11.54
N SER A 111 4.93 11.56 12.69
CA SER A 111 6.05 10.76 13.19
C SER A 111 5.61 9.86 14.35
N GLY A 112 6.53 9.09 14.88
CA GLY A 112 6.29 8.20 16.00
C GLY A 112 6.14 6.74 15.58
N PHE A 113 5.66 5.92 16.52
CA PHE A 113 5.41 4.51 16.25
C PHE A 113 4.28 4.33 15.22
N SER A 114 4.43 3.34 14.36
CA SER A 114 3.38 2.93 13.41
C SER A 114 2.36 2.02 14.11
N SER A 115 1.87 2.45 15.30
CA SER A 115 0.83 1.77 16.05
C SER A 115 -0.56 2.13 15.52
N ASP A 116 -1.56 1.32 15.85
CA ASP A 116 -2.93 1.58 15.44
C ASP A 116 -3.51 2.79 16.17
N ASP A 117 -3.21 2.99 17.46
CA ASP A 117 -3.60 4.17 18.23
C ASP A 117 -3.09 5.47 17.61
N ASN A 118 -1.80 5.50 17.21
CA ASN A 118 -1.21 6.69 16.56
C ASN A 118 -1.84 6.93 15.19
N PHE A 119 -2.15 5.88 14.45
CA PHE A 119 -2.86 5.99 13.19
C PHE A 119 -4.30 6.48 13.40
N GLU A 120 -5.03 5.90 14.36
CA GLU A 120 -6.41 6.27 14.66
C GLU A 120 -6.55 7.73 15.02
N LYS A 121 -5.67 8.23 15.88
CA LYS A 121 -5.60 9.65 16.23
C LYS A 121 -5.50 10.55 14.99
N HIS A 122 -4.67 10.17 14.01
CA HIS A 122 -4.41 10.99 12.83
C HIS A 122 -5.50 10.85 11.76
N TYR A 123 -6.03 9.65 11.53
CA TYR A 123 -7.10 9.53 10.56
C TYR A 123 -8.41 10.15 11.06
N THR A 124 -8.67 10.12 12.38
CA THR A 124 -9.82 10.81 12.97
C THR A 124 -9.71 12.33 12.82
N LYS A 125 -8.51 12.88 13.10
CA LYS A 125 -8.22 14.31 12.86
C LYS A 125 -8.40 14.68 11.38
N LEU A 126 -7.92 13.83 10.47
CA LEU A 126 -8.07 14.03 9.03
C LEU A 126 -9.54 14.00 8.62
N LYS A 127 -10.29 12.99 9.09
CA LYS A 127 -11.72 12.87 8.81
C LYS A 127 -12.49 14.10 9.24
N THR A 128 -12.27 14.57 10.47
CA THR A 128 -12.94 15.78 11.01
C THR A 128 -12.64 17.01 10.15
N ALA A 129 -11.39 17.17 9.68
CA ALA A 129 -11.03 18.28 8.81
C ALA A 129 -11.69 18.20 7.42
N LEU A 130 -11.79 16.99 6.86
CA LEU A 130 -12.45 16.76 5.57
C LEU A 130 -13.96 17.01 5.66
N ASP A 131 -14.60 16.55 6.72
CA ASP A 131 -16.03 16.78 6.98
C ASP A 131 -16.33 18.29 7.09
N LYS A 132 -15.47 19.04 7.81
CA LYS A 132 -15.57 20.51 7.93
C LYS A 132 -15.40 21.22 6.58
N ASP A 133 -14.52 20.72 5.73
CA ASP A 133 -14.24 21.30 4.40
C ASP A 133 -15.24 20.82 3.31
N GLY A 134 -16.22 19.97 3.67
CA GLY A 134 -17.22 19.42 2.76
C GLY A 134 -16.64 18.47 1.70
N ILE A 135 -15.50 17.84 1.98
CA ILE A 135 -14.82 16.93 1.04
C ILE A 135 -15.33 15.50 1.23
N VAL A 136 -15.78 14.89 0.12
CA VAL A 136 -16.34 13.54 0.13
C VAL A 136 -15.24 12.48 0.11
N ILE A 137 -15.25 11.63 1.15
CA ILE A 137 -14.39 10.47 1.26
C ILE A 137 -14.94 9.33 0.40
N ASN A 138 -14.06 8.60 -0.29
CA ASN A 138 -14.40 7.49 -1.20
C ASN A 138 -13.72 6.17 -0.80
N GLY A 139 -13.82 5.80 0.46
CA GLY A 139 -13.30 4.52 0.96
C GLY A 139 -12.70 4.59 2.36
N PRO A 140 -12.22 3.46 2.89
CA PRO A 140 -11.67 3.39 4.23
C PRO A 140 -10.35 4.17 4.37
N PRO A 141 -9.95 4.50 5.61
CA PRO A 141 -8.65 5.10 5.87
C PRO A 141 -7.51 4.13 5.51
N ILE A 142 -6.43 4.71 5.02
CA ILE A 142 -5.23 3.98 4.62
C ILE A 142 -4.06 4.43 5.49
N LYS A 143 -3.40 3.47 6.13
CA LYS A 143 -2.15 3.66 6.87
C LYS A 143 -0.99 3.43 5.92
N ALA A 144 -0.10 4.42 5.78
CA ALA A 144 1.09 4.31 4.93
C ALA A 144 2.35 4.47 5.78
N SER A 145 3.26 3.49 5.69
CA SER A 145 4.53 3.47 6.42
C SER A 145 5.69 3.53 5.44
N TYR A 146 6.60 4.47 5.65
CA TYR A 146 7.71 4.77 4.74
C TYR A 146 9.07 4.28 5.22
N ASN A 147 9.20 3.91 6.50
CA ASN A 147 10.47 3.57 7.12
C ASN A 147 10.50 2.14 7.62
N SER A 148 11.73 1.61 7.73
CA SER A 148 11.98 0.33 8.36
C SER A 148 11.55 0.34 9.85
N PRO A 149 11.13 -0.82 10.39
CA PRO A 149 10.86 -0.97 11.83
C PRO A 149 12.03 -0.57 12.74
N PHE A 150 13.26 -0.59 12.23
CA PHE A 150 14.47 -0.21 12.97
C PHE A 150 14.75 1.30 12.99
N THR A 151 14.01 2.09 12.22
CA THR A 151 14.13 3.55 12.25
C THR A 151 13.61 4.09 13.58
N LEU A 152 14.34 5.03 14.19
CA LEU A 152 13.91 5.66 15.43
C LEU A 152 12.53 6.31 15.26
N PRO A 153 11.62 6.18 16.24
CA PRO A 153 10.23 6.59 16.06
C PRO A 153 10.06 8.05 15.64
N PHE A 154 10.81 8.96 16.19
CA PHE A 154 10.72 10.39 15.87
C PHE A 154 11.25 10.76 14.47
N LEU A 155 12.01 9.85 13.82
CA LEU A 155 12.49 9.99 12.45
C LEU A 155 11.58 9.27 11.44
N ARG A 156 10.57 8.53 11.90
CA ARG A 156 9.66 7.82 11.00
C ARG A 156 8.69 8.79 10.34
N ARG A 157 8.44 8.53 9.07
CA ARG A 157 7.35 9.12 8.32
C ARG A 157 6.23 8.10 8.21
N ASN A 158 5.10 8.41 8.80
CA ASN A 158 3.84 7.71 8.62
C ASN A 158 2.83 8.67 8.01
N GLU A 159 1.83 8.13 7.34
CA GLU A 159 0.74 8.92 6.78
C GLU A 159 -0.60 8.21 7.04
N ALA A 160 -1.60 9.00 7.41
CA ALA A 160 -2.99 8.61 7.35
C ALA A 160 -3.61 9.27 6.11
N MET A 161 -4.34 8.48 5.32
CA MET A 161 -4.85 8.92 4.04
C MET A 161 -6.31 8.51 3.87
N TYR A 162 -7.09 9.35 3.19
CA TYR A 162 -8.40 8.98 2.68
C TYR A 162 -8.45 9.14 1.16
N PRO A 163 -8.96 8.14 0.41
CA PRO A 163 -9.29 8.33 -0.99
C PRO A 163 -10.44 9.32 -1.11
N LEU A 164 -10.37 10.21 -2.09
CA LEU A 164 -11.36 11.26 -2.31
C LEU A 164 -12.17 11.00 -3.57
N LYS A 165 -13.48 11.32 -3.49
CA LYS A 165 -14.30 11.46 -4.67
C LYS A 165 -14.21 12.92 -5.11
N LEU A 166 -13.50 13.18 -6.19
CA LEU A 166 -13.54 14.50 -6.84
C LEU A 166 -14.60 14.44 -7.94
N ASN A 167 -15.54 15.36 -7.87
CA ASN A 167 -16.51 15.61 -8.92
C ASN A 167 -15.85 16.30 -10.12
#